data_985967b6ffa87cb5ac827fe90509c422
#
_entry.id   985967b6ffa87cb5ac827fe90509c422
#
_cell.length_a   1.000
_cell.length_b   1.000
_cell.length_c   1.000
_cell.angle_alpha   90.00
_cell.angle_beta   90.00
_cell.angle_gamma   90.00
#
_symmetry.space_group_name_H-M   'P 1'
#
loop_
_entity.id
_entity.type
_entity.pdbx_description
1 polymer ?
#
loop_
_entity_poly.entity_id
_entity_poly.type
_entity_poly.pdbx_seq_one_letter_code
_entity_poly.pdbx_strand_id
1 'polypeptide(L)'
;MVQCMALLGREFIAVPDDRKGQIVFKWPDITIRRFTRAIVNADEMALFVNTGQVVQTMGPGRHQIDANELPGLGVVIDSVTGGNAYRAELYFVGTREYTGFKFGGRVDDVQDPRTGLVVTLRVFGDYALRIADPVRLVTNMTATVDVTDNERIAGWVSDQLLKVLRTHVTTQIIRNGWPILGLMAYSAEIEQATIDAANGQLVAYGVQLTRMGNFDVNLSPEDEQQLKQLAKDTSYSQLAGGFQNYAAGEMALGAGQGMAKGGGAADGAFLGAGFGLASAFGAQQAQAQQAQQAQAAQQAAAQYGVPYGQGAPYAPPQPPSQPQASSGPVCASCQAQNPAGAKFCMGCGQALAPAVQHCTECGTELPPSAHFCSGCGTRVGS
;
A
#
# COMPACT_ATOMS: atom_id res chain seq x y z
N MET A 1 48.13 20.86 -8.39
CA MET A 1 49.34 20.12 -8.14
C MET A 1 49.51 18.87 -9.06
N VAL A 2 48.80 18.85 -10.21
CA VAL A 2 48.78 17.70 -11.16
C VAL A 2 49.65 17.96 -12.41
N GLN A 3 50.25 19.14 -12.55
CA GLN A 3 50.91 19.59 -13.76
C GLN A 3 52.45 19.38 -13.76
N CYS A 4 53.04 18.72 -12.77
CA CYS A 4 54.51 18.59 -12.63
C CYS A 4 55.06 17.19 -12.82
N MET A 5 54.29 16.18 -13.28
CA MET A 5 54.81 14.83 -13.58
C MET A 5 54.96 14.48 -15.08
N ALA A 6 54.98 15.47 -15.96
CA ALA A 6 54.98 15.27 -17.41
C ALA A 6 56.39 15.08 -18.02
N LEU A 7 57.42 14.64 -17.29
CA LEU A 7 58.79 14.58 -17.78
C LEU A 7 59.43 13.20 -17.82
N LEU A 8 58.74 12.12 -17.46
CA LEU A 8 59.25 10.74 -17.62
C LEU A 8 58.20 9.80 -18.24
N GLY A 9 57.98 9.92 -19.48
CA GLY A 9 57.66 9.00 -20.54
C GLY A 9 56.82 7.72 -20.35
N ARG A 10 55.98 7.55 -19.35
CA ARG A 10 54.92 6.52 -19.30
C ARG A 10 53.66 7.12 -18.67
N GLU A 11 52.85 7.65 -19.54
CA GLU A 11 51.55 8.18 -19.13
C GLU A 11 50.62 7.00 -18.81
N PHE A 12 50.09 6.99 -17.55
CA PHE A 12 49.06 6.05 -17.16
C PHE A 12 47.73 6.79 -17.18
N ILE A 13 46.73 6.14 -17.74
CA ILE A 13 45.33 6.61 -17.70
C ILE A 13 44.58 5.70 -16.76
N ALA A 14 43.99 6.29 -15.70
CA ALA A 14 43.17 5.60 -14.73
C ALA A 14 42.16 6.58 -14.13
N VAL A 15 41.11 6.07 -13.51
CA VAL A 15 40.18 6.90 -12.72
C VAL A 15 40.93 7.42 -11.50
N PRO A 16 40.98 8.76 -11.29
CA PRO A 16 41.60 9.34 -10.08
C PRO A 16 40.86 8.91 -8.82
N ASP A 17 41.57 8.84 -7.69
CA ASP A 17 40.99 8.37 -6.42
C ASP A 17 39.81 9.20 -5.94
N ASP A 18 39.84 10.51 -6.18
CA ASP A 18 38.74 11.44 -5.85
C ASP A 18 37.52 11.28 -6.75
N ARG A 19 37.63 10.52 -7.85
CA ARG A 19 36.58 10.27 -8.84
C ARG A 19 36.04 8.84 -8.83
N LYS A 20 36.60 7.95 -8.01
CA LYS A 20 36.17 6.55 -7.91
C LYS A 20 34.71 6.37 -7.50
N GLY A 21 34.09 7.40 -6.92
CA GLY A 21 32.65 7.40 -6.61
C GLY A 21 31.72 7.65 -7.79
N GLN A 22 32.25 8.09 -8.93
CA GLN A 22 31.44 8.36 -10.11
C GLN A 22 31.01 7.07 -10.80
N ILE A 23 29.79 7.11 -11.36
CA ILE A 23 29.29 6.03 -12.23
C ILE A 23 30.05 6.05 -13.55
N VAL A 24 30.24 7.24 -14.10
CA VAL A 24 30.98 7.44 -15.35
C VAL A 24 32.02 8.52 -15.13
N PHE A 25 33.27 8.20 -15.42
CA PHE A 25 34.35 9.17 -15.48
C PHE A 25 34.81 9.34 -16.92
N LYS A 26 34.72 10.54 -17.45
CA LYS A 26 35.24 10.87 -18.78
C LYS A 26 36.65 11.41 -18.65
N TRP A 27 37.62 10.79 -19.34
CA TRP A 27 38.98 11.28 -19.40
C TRP A 27 39.01 12.67 -20.08
N PRO A 28 39.66 13.66 -19.46
CA PRO A 28 39.57 15.05 -19.94
C PRO A 28 40.30 15.29 -21.29
N ASP A 29 41.31 14.48 -21.63
CA ASP A 29 42.04 14.66 -22.86
C ASP A 29 41.53 13.74 -23.97
N ILE A 30 41.16 14.32 -25.08
CA ILE A 30 40.72 13.58 -26.29
C ILE A 30 41.86 13.07 -27.13
N THR A 31 43.11 13.52 -26.87
CA THR A 31 44.32 13.11 -27.60
C THR A 31 45.11 12.13 -26.74
N ILE A 32 44.94 10.85 -26.99
CA ILE A 32 45.55 9.77 -26.20
C ILE A 32 46.81 9.29 -26.95
N ARG A 33 47.96 9.40 -26.30
CA ARG A 33 49.23 8.97 -26.89
C ARG A 33 49.26 7.46 -27.08
N ARG A 34 49.83 7.04 -28.18
CA ARG A 34 50.09 5.63 -28.45
C ARG A 34 51.03 5.05 -27.38
N PHE A 35 50.82 3.77 -27.04
CA PHE A 35 51.55 3.05 -26.00
C PHE A 35 51.32 3.57 -24.53
N THR A 36 50.42 4.52 -24.33
CA THR A 36 49.93 4.82 -23.00
C THR A 36 49.30 3.58 -22.39
N ARG A 37 49.43 3.41 -21.09
CA ARG A 37 48.78 2.27 -20.37
C ARG A 37 47.53 2.72 -19.70
N ALA A 38 46.41 2.10 -20.06
CA ALA A 38 45.16 2.23 -19.33
C ALA A 38 45.11 1.18 -18.20
N ILE A 39 44.72 1.62 -17.00
CA ILE A 39 44.48 0.77 -15.85
C ILE A 39 42.99 0.82 -15.60
N VAL A 40 42.30 -0.30 -15.78
CA VAL A 40 40.84 -0.47 -15.54
C VAL A 40 40.70 -1.33 -14.30
N ASN A 41 40.02 -0.82 -13.29
CA ASN A 41 39.79 -1.54 -12.03
C ASN A 41 38.85 -2.73 -12.22
N ALA A 42 38.79 -3.62 -11.23
CA ALA A 42 37.98 -4.84 -11.29
C ALA A 42 36.49 -4.61 -11.48
N ASP A 43 36.01 -3.44 -11.04
CA ASP A 43 34.62 -2.98 -11.07
C ASP A 43 34.37 -1.91 -12.14
N GLU A 44 35.24 -1.81 -13.13
CA GLU A 44 35.16 -0.81 -14.20
C GLU A 44 35.27 -1.45 -15.59
N MET A 45 34.74 -0.73 -16.58
CA MET A 45 34.98 -0.96 -18.00
C MET A 45 35.36 0.36 -18.67
N ALA A 46 36.39 0.36 -19.50
CA ALA A 46 36.74 1.55 -20.25
C ALA A 46 36.27 1.43 -21.70
N LEU A 47 35.76 2.54 -22.24
CA LEU A 47 35.18 2.65 -23.58
C LEU A 47 35.87 3.73 -24.38
N PHE A 48 36.37 3.40 -25.56
CA PHE A 48 36.81 4.37 -26.55
C PHE A 48 35.65 4.76 -27.46
N VAL A 49 35.33 6.04 -27.50
CA VAL A 49 34.22 6.60 -28.27
C VAL A 49 34.77 7.57 -29.32
N ASN A 50 34.41 7.36 -30.57
CA ASN A 50 34.73 8.26 -31.66
C ASN A 50 33.44 8.66 -32.38
N THR A 51 33.21 9.96 -32.51
CA THR A 51 32.03 10.49 -33.17
C THR A 51 30.70 9.86 -32.69
N GLY A 52 30.61 9.62 -31.37
CA GLY A 52 29.41 9.04 -30.73
C GLY A 52 29.28 7.52 -30.85
N GLN A 53 30.26 6.84 -31.46
CA GLN A 53 30.26 5.37 -31.58
C GLN A 53 31.37 4.77 -30.70
N VAL A 54 31.02 3.70 -29.96
CA VAL A 54 32.01 2.93 -29.20
C VAL A 54 32.78 2.07 -30.18
N VAL A 55 34.05 2.39 -30.33
CA VAL A 55 34.96 1.67 -31.27
C VAL A 55 35.71 0.55 -30.58
N GLN A 56 35.94 0.64 -29.25
CA GLN A 56 36.65 -0.36 -28.49
C GLN A 56 36.22 -0.34 -27.02
N THR A 57 36.23 -1.51 -26.40
CA THR A 57 36.01 -1.70 -24.97
C THR A 57 37.20 -2.40 -24.32
N MET A 58 37.50 -2.03 -23.08
CA MET A 58 38.54 -2.68 -22.26
C MET A 58 37.92 -3.09 -20.94
N GLY A 59 37.98 -4.37 -20.63
CA GLY A 59 37.62 -4.92 -19.32
C GLY A 59 38.69 -4.64 -18.26
N PRO A 60 38.49 -5.16 -17.04
CA PRO A 60 39.44 -5.01 -15.95
C PRO A 60 40.86 -5.48 -16.32
N GLY A 61 41.85 -4.70 -15.88
CA GLY A 61 43.26 -5.03 -16.14
C GLY A 61 44.10 -3.86 -16.58
N ARG A 62 45.31 -4.19 -17.07
CA ARG A 62 46.23 -3.22 -17.67
C ARG A 62 46.24 -3.43 -19.17
N HIS A 63 45.95 -2.40 -19.92
CA HIS A 63 45.88 -2.44 -21.36
C HIS A 63 46.87 -1.42 -21.93
N GLN A 64 47.67 -1.86 -22.91
CA GLN A 64 48.48 -0.93 -23.69
C GLN A 64 47.61 -0.37 -24.81
N ILE A 65 47.57 0.95 -24.92
CA ILE A 65 46.78 1.60 -25.97
C ILE A 65 47.58 1.54 -27.28
N ASP A 66 47.37 0.45 -28.01
CA ASP A 66 47.92 0.22 -29.34
C ASP A 66 46.90 -0.50 -30.21
N ALA A 67 46.83 -0.12 -31.48
CA ALA A 67 45.94 -0.75 -32.46
C ALA A 67 46.22 -2.26 -32.67
N ASN A 68 47.41 -2.76 -32.31
CA ASN A 68 47.73 -4.18 -32.35
C ASN A 68 47.10 -4.98 -31.21
N GLU A 69 46.94 -4.36 -30.02
CA GLU A 69 46.30 -4.98 -28.85
C GLU A 69 44.79 -4.71 -28.82
N LEU A 70 44.36 -3.57 -29.36
CA LEU A 70 43.00 -3.10 -29.38
C LEU A 70 42.53 -2.81 -30.82
N PRO A 71 42.03 -3.80 -31.55
CA PRO A 71 41.76 -3.72 -32.98
C PRO A 71 40.88 -2.56 -33.44
N GLY A 72 39.97 -2.08 -32.61
CA GLY A 72 39.10 -0.93 -32.92
C GLY A 72 39.83 0.41 -33.02
N LEU A 73 41.01 0.55 -32.43
CA LEU A 73 41.72 1.83 -32.36
C LEU A 73 42.32 2.30 -33.70
N GLY A 74 42.48 1.40 -34.67
CA GLY A 74 42.97 1.78 -35.99
C GLY A 74 42.15 2.84 -36.72
N VAL A 75 40.86 2.93 -36.38
CA VAL A 75 39.92 3.90 -36.97
C VAL A 75 40.08 5.30 -36.40
N VAL A 76 40.67 5.44 -35.19
CA VAL A 76 40.76 6.73 -34.47
C VAL A 76 42.19 7.30 -34.46
N ILE A 77 43.06 6.81 -35.34
CA ILE A 77 44.46 7.30 -35.48
C ILE A 77 44.43 8.75 -35.97
N ASP A 78 45.07 9.65 -35.22
CA ASP A 78 45.26 11.02 -35.64
C ASP A 78 46.41 11.14 -36.65
N SER A 79 46.07 11.38 -37.91
CA SER A 79 47.04 11.56 -38.99
C SER A 79 47.87 12.85 -38.83
N VAL A 80 47.38 13.85 -38.12
CA VAL A 80 48.09 15.12 -37.88
C VAL A 80 49.30 14.89 -36.95
N THR A 81 49.24 13.93 -36.05
CA THR A 81 50.33 13.56 -35.12
C THR A 81 51.31 12.52 -35.71
N GLY A 82 51.18 12.20 -37.01
CA GLY A 82 51.97 11.16 -37.64
C GLY A 82 51.67 9.74 -37.14
N GLY A 83 50.47 9.51 -36.62
CA GLY A 83 50.05 8.20 -36.09
C GLY A 83 50.50 7.90 -34.67
N ASN A 84 51.00 8.89 -33.95
CA ASN A 84 51.48 8.74 -32.58
C ASN A 84 50.41 8.94 -31.48
N ALA A 85 49.19 9.33 -31.87
CA ALA A 85 48.10 9.52 -30.95
C ALA A 85 46.77 9.06 -31.55
N TYR A 86 45.85 8.71 -30.66
CA TYR A 86 44.46 8.40 -30.98
C TYR A 86 43.59 9.59 -30.59
N ARG A 87 42.63 9.95 -31.43
CA ARG A 87 41.68 11.02 -31.16
C ARG A 87 40.33 10.40 -30.85
N ALA A 88 40.06 10.22 -29.55
CA ALA A 88 38.85 9.60 -29.08
C ALA A 88 38.53 10.08 -27.68
N GLU A 89 37.26 10.03 -27.33
CA GLU A 89 36.81 10.19 -25.96
C GLU A 89 36.96 8.85 -25.22
N LEU A 90 37.50 8.89 -24.01
CA LEU A 90 37.67 7.71 -23.18
C LEU A 90 36.78 7.84 -21.95
N TYR A 91 35.87 6.89 -21.79
CA TYR A 91 34.97 6.79 -20.64
C TYR A 91 35.34 5.58 -19.80
N PHE A 92 35.41 5.76 -18.49
CA PHE A 92 35.46 4.68 -17.52
C PHE A 92 34.08 4.58 -16.85
N VAL A 93 33.47 3.42 -16.93
CA VAL A 93 32.15 3.15 -16.41
C VAL A 93 32.25 2.12 -15.30
N GLY A 94 31.79 2.48 -14.10
CA GLY A 94 31.74 1.53 -12.99
C GLY A 94 30.58 0.56 -13.16
N THR A 95 30.87 -0.74 -12.94
CA THR A 95 29.92 -1.85 -13.09
C THR A 95 29.46 -2.39 -11.73
N ARG A 96 29.98 -1.85 -10.62
CA ARG A 96 29.57 -2.19 -9.28
C ARG A 96 28.15 -1.72 -8.97
N GLU A 97 27.61 -2.15 -7.85
CA GLU A 97 26.37 -1.60 -7.31
C GLU A 97 26.63 -0.23 -6.66
N TYR A 98 25.82 0.74 -7.05
CA TYR A 98 25.76 2.06 -6.45
C TYR A 98 24.49 2.18 -5.63
N THR A 99 24.63 2.62 -4.38
CA THR A 99 23.53 2.63 -3.40
C THR A 99 23.27 4.02 -2.84
N GLY A 100 22.12 4.18 -2.18
CA GLY A 100 21.79 5.40 -1.44
C GLY A 100 21.21 6.52 -2.31
N PHE A 101 20.80 6.24 -3.53
CA PHE A 101 20.02 7.17 -4.33
C PHE A 101 18.60 7.25 -3.80
N LYS A 102 18.13 8.47 -3.59
CA LYS A 102 16.79 8.72 -3.06
C LYS A 102 15.81 8.99 -4.18
N PHE A 103 14.59 8.52 -3.99
CA PHE A 103 13.46 8.91 -4.81
C PHE A 103 12.31 9.34 -3.93
N GLY A 104 11.42 10.16 -4.47
CA GLY A 104 10.21 10.57 -3.76
C GLY A 104 9.38 11.53 -4.59
N GLY A 105 8.08 11.48 -4.36
CA GLY A 105 7.16 12.35 -5.05
C GLY A 105 5.71 12.03 -4.77
N ARG A 106 4.83 12.85 -5.35
CA ARG A 106 3.39 12.58 -5.36
C ARG A 106 3.12 11.42 -6.31
N VAL A 107 2.34 10.45 -5.85
CA VAL A 107 1.85 9.34 -6.69
C VAL A 107 0.65 9.82 -7.50
N ASP A 108 -0.48 10.05 -6.82
CA ASP A 108 -1.71 10.55 -7.44
C ASP A 108 -2.73 10.93 -6.35
N ASP A 109 -3.86 11.53 -6.78
CA ASP A 109 -5.06 11.64 -5.97
C ASP A 109 -5.92 10.42 -6.29
N VAL A 110 -6.14 9.57 -5.29
CA VAL A 110 -6.90 8.32 -5.46
C VAL A 110 -8.06 8.26 -4.49
N GLN A 111 -9.15 7.67 -4.94
CA GLN A 111 -10.29 7.38 -4.09
C GLN A 111 -10.06 6.08 -3.34
N ASP A 112 -10.16 6.14 -2.00
CA ASP A 112 -10.09 4.91 -1.18
C ASP A 112 -11.32 4.04 -1.42
N PRO A 113 -11.13 2.77 -1.84
CA PRO A 113 -12.26 1.88 -2.16
C PRO A 113 -13.17 1.57 -0.97
N ARG A 114 -12.68 1.72 0.25
CA ARG A 114 -13.45 1.41 1.47
C ARG A 114 -14.26 2.57 1.98
N THR A 115 -13.72 3.77 1.92
CA THR A 115 -14.34 4.96 2.51
C THR A 115 -14.93 5.90 1.48
N GLY A 116 -14.49 5.81 0.21
CA GLY A 116 -14.89 6.71 -0.85
C GLY A 116 -14.21 8.08 -0.80
N LEU A 117 -13.35 8.35 0.18
CA LEU A 117 -12.58 9.60 0.26
C LEU A 117 -11.50 9.65 -0.82
N VAL A 118 -11.29 10.86 -1.37
CA VAL A 118 -10.17 11.14 -2.26
C VAL A 118 -9.01 11.63 -1.42
N VAL A 119 -7.86 10.99 -1.55
CA VAL A 119 -6.64 11.30 -0.79
C VAL A 119 -5.44 11.41 -1.71
N THR A 120 -4.46 12.23 -1.33
CA THR A 120 -3.20 12.39 -2.05
C THR A 120 -2.16 11.43 -1.53
N LEU A 121 -1.73 10.47 -2.37
CA LEU A 121 -0.64 9.55 -2.07
C LEU A 121 0.71 10.15 -2.42
N ARG A 122 1.67 9.97 -1.52
CA ARG A 122 3.08 10.30 -1.71
C ARG A 122 3.92 9.07 -1.43
N VAL A 123 5.05 8.97 -2.12
CA VAL A 123 5.99 7.88 -1.93
C VAL A 123 7.38 8.45 -1.76
N PHE A 124 8.20 7.77 -0.96
CA PHE A 124 9.63 8.00 -0.87
C PHE A 124 10.37 6.71 -0.51
N GLY A 125 11.65 6.72 -0.77
CA GLY A 125 12.52 5.59 -0.49
C GLY A 125 13.91 5.84 -1.04
N ASP A 126 14.71 4.80 -1.01
CA ASP A 126 16.00 4.75 -1.68
C ASP A 126 16.06 3.57 -2.67
N TYR A 127 17.03 3.60 -3.55
CA TYR A 127 17.27 2.53 -4.48
C TYR A 127 18.77 2.35 -4.74
N ALA A 128 19.09 1.19 -5.24
CA ALA A 128 20.41 0.86 -5.73
C ALA A 128 20.33 0.49 -7.22
N LEU A 129 21.36 0.86 -7.95
CA LEU A 129 21.51 0.53 -9.35
C LEU A 129 22.90 0.00 -9.66
N ARG A 130 23.01 -0.70 -10.76
CA ARG A 130 24.29 -1.02 -11.40
C ARG A 130 24.23 -0.77 -12.90
N ILE A 131 25.37 -0.57 -13.49
CA ILE A 131 25.47 -0.48 -14.94
C ILE A 131 25.71 -1.89 -15.48
N ALA A 132 24.66 -2.45 -16.09
CA ALA A 132 24.70 -3.79 -16.68
C ALA A 132 25.33 -3.80 -18.08
N ASP A 133 25.15 -2.70 -18.83
CA ASP A 133 25.74 -2.54 -20.17
C ASP A 133 26.34 -1.13 -20.32
N PRO A 134 27.63 -0.97 -20.05
CA PRO A 134 28.34 0.29 -20.21
C PRO A 134 28.28 0.91 -21.60
N VAL A 135 28.21 0.08 -22.64
CA VAL A 135 28.14 0.56 -24.02
C VAL A 135 26.80 1.26 -24.26
N ARG A 136 25.70 0.61 -23.87
CA ARG A 136 24.36 1.23 -23.98
C ARG A 136 24.23 2.49 -23.14
N LEU A 137 24.83 2.50 -21.95
CA LEU A 137 24.80 3.71 -21.11
C LEU A 137 25.41 4.89 -21.86
N VAL A 138 26.64 4.74 -22.37
CA VAL A 138 27.34 5.83 -23.04
C VAL A 138 26.67 6.20 -24.37
N THR A 139 26.21 5.25 -25.17
CA THR A 139 25.62 5.53 -26.48
C THR A 139 24.22 6.12 -26.40
N ASN A 140 23.37 5.60 -25.50
CA ASN A 140 21.96 5.96 -25.49
C ASN A 140 21.62 7.04 -24.46
N MET A 141 22.37 7.12 -23.34
CA MET A 141 22.05 8.08 -22.28
C MET A 141 22.77 9.42 -22.43
N THR A 142 23.98 9.46 -22.99
CA THR A 142 24.79 10.69 -23.12
C THR A 142 24.05 11.80 -23.90
N ALA A 143 23.16 11.44 -24.82
CA ALA A 143 22.35 12.41 -25.56
C ALA A 143 21.19 13.00 -24.72
N THR A 144 20.82 12.33 -23.63
CA THR A 144 19.67 12.69 -22.80
C THR A 144 20.09 13.34 -21.48
N VAL A 145 21.16 12.84 -20.89
CA VAL A 145 21.63 13.23 -19.56
C VAL A 145 23.15 13.33 -19.57
N ASP A 146 23.70 14.27 -18.80
CA ASP A 146 25.13 14.30 -18.54
C ASP A 146 25.50 13.09 -17.67
N VAL A 147 26.05 12.07 -18.32
CA VAL A 147 26.41 10.79 -17.66
C VAL A 147 27.62 10.90 -16.72
N THR A 148 28.35 12.02 -16.73
CA THR A 148 29.48 12.26 -15.81
C THR A 148 29.01 12.76 -14.45
N ASP A 149 27.73 13.10 -14.31
CA ASP A 149 27.10 13.54 -13.07
C ASP A 149 26.18 12.44 -12.52
N ASN A 150 26.57 11.86 -11.40
CA ASN A 150 25.78 10.82 -10.72
C ASN A 150 24.38 11.28 -10.34
N GLU A 151 24.21 12.54 -9.93
CA GLU A 151 22.91 13.05 -9.49
C GLU A 151 21.94 13.16 -10.67
N ARG A 152 22.45 13.52 -11.85
CA ARG A 152 21.63 13.56 -13.07
C ARG A 152 21.19 12.20 -13.54
N ILE A 153 22.10 11.21 -13.48
CA ILE A 153 21.74 9.81 -13.77
C ILE A 153 20.67 9.35 -12.78
N ALA A 154 20.93 9.56 -11.48
CA ALA A 154 20.00 9.16 -10.42
C ALA A 154 18.64 9.85 -10.55
N GLY A 155 18.61 11.17 -10.80
CA GLY A 155 17.36 11.90 -11.01
C GLY A 155 16.54 11.33 -12.16
N TRP A 156 17.18 11.06 -13.31
CA TRP A 156 16.50 10.48 -14.46
C TRP A 156 15.96 9.06 -14.15
N VAL A 157 16.74 8.22 -13.48
CA VAL A 157 16.30 6.88 -13.05
C VAL A 157 15.13 6.99 -12.06
N SER A 158 15.20 7.92 -11.09
CA SER A 158 14.13 8.22 -10.15
C SER A 158 12.81 8.58 -10.84
N ASP A 159 12.87 9.39 -11.91
CA ASP A 159 11.68 9.75 -12.67
C ASP A 159 11.04 8.55 -13.37
N GLN A 160 11.86 7.64 -13.95
CA GLN A 160 11.36 6.40 -14.56
C GLN A 160 10.73 5.49 -13.50
N LEU A 161 11.38 5.36 -12.34
CA LEU A 161 10.89 4.55 -11.23
C LEU A 161 9.55 5.09 -10.71
N LEU A 162 9.45 6.40 -10.46
CA LEU A 162 8.21 7.04 -10.02
C LEU A 162 7.07 6.86 -11.03
N LYS A 163 7.34 6.96 -12.32
CA LYS A 163 6.35 6.75 -13.38
C LYS A 163 5.76 5.33 -13.31
N VAL A 164 6.60 4.33 -13.19
CA VAL A 164 6.18 2.93 -13.09
C VAL A 164 5.39 2.69 -11.81
N LEU A 165 5.91 3.18 -10.68
CA LEU A 165 5.30 3.04 -9.37
C LEU A 165 3.90 3.67 -9.31
N ARG A 166 3.75 4.90 -9.83
CA ARG A 166 2.44 5.55 -9.95
C ARG A 166 1.44 4.66 -10.69
N THR A 167 1.83 4.18 -11.86
CA THR A 167 0.96 3.33 -12.67
C THR A 167 0.57 2.05 -11.94
N HIS A 168 1.52 1.39 -11.29
CA HIS A 168 1.27 0.14 -10.58
C HIS A 168 0.34 0.35 -9.38
N VAL A 169 0.71 1.25 -8.45
CA VAL A 169 -0.05 1.51 -7.22
C VAL A 169 -1.47 1.98 -7.53
N THR A 170 -1.63 2.96 -8.42
CA THR A 170 -2.95 3.47 -8.79
C THR A 170 -3.82 2.38 -9.42
N THR A 171 -3.24 1.53 -10.28
CA THR A 171 -3.95 0.41 -10.90
C THR A 171 -4.43 -0.61 -9.85
N GLN A 172 -3.58 -0.95 -8.88
CA GLN A 172 -3.93 -1.91 -7.83
C GLN A 172 -5.03 -1.37 -6.91
N ILE A 173 -4.98 -0.10 -6.55
CA ILE A 173 -6.03 0.52 -5.74
C ILE A 173 -7.36 0.53 -6.49
N ILE A 174 -7.37 1.00 -7.75
CA ILE A 174 -8.61 1.20 -8.52
C ILE A 174 -9.21 -0.12 -9.00
N ARG A 175 -8.38 -1.05 -9.53
CA ARG A 175 -8.88 -2.29 -10.14
C ARG A 175 -9.01 -3.43 -9.16
N ASN A 176 -8.07 -3.55 -8.22
CA ASN A 176 -8.01 -4.68 -7.29
C ASN A 176 -8.52 -4.33 -5.90
N GLY A 177 -8.93 -3.06 -5.69
CA GLY A 177 -9.55 -2.63 -4.44
C GLY A 177 -8.58 -2.62 -3.25
N TRP A 178 -7.28 -2.41 -3.48
CA TRP A 178 -6.34 -2.32 -2.38
C TRP A 178 -6.71 -1.18 -1.43
N PRO A 179 -6.79 -1.44 -0.12
CA PRO A 179 -7.11 -0.41 0.84
C PRO A 179 -5.93 0.56 0.98
N ILE A 180 -6.22 1.85 1.05
CA ILE A 180 -5.18 2.86 1.25
C ILE A 180 -4.60 2.77 2.66
N LEU A 181 -5.46 2.61 3.68
CA LEU A 181 -5.00 2.27 5.03
C LEU A 181 -4.47 0.84 5.05
N GLY A 182 -3.17 0.70 5.36
CA GLY A 182 -2.48 -0.58 5.36
C GLY A 182 -1.87 -0.97 4.01
N LEU A 183 -1.73 -0.03 3.07
CA LEU A 183 -1.09 -0.26 1.77
C LEU A 183 0.33 -0.82 1.91
N MET A 184 1.03 -0.50 3.00
CA MET A 184 2.37 -1.04 3.29
C MET A 184 2.40 -2.56 3.50
N ALA A 185 1.27 -3.22 3.74
CA ALA A 185 1.21 -4.68 3.73
C ALA A 185 1.56 -5.29 2.36
N TYR A 186 1.43 -4.51 1.28
CA TYR A 186 1.76 -4.90 -0.09
C TYR A 186 3.13 -4.37 -0.55
N SER A 187 3.94 -3.84 0.37
CA SER A 187 5.23 -3.19 0.03
C SER A 187 6.15 -4.09 -0.80
N ALA A 188 6.29 -5.36 -0.44
CA ALA A 188 7.13 -6.31 -1.17
C ALA A 188 6.62 -6.56 -2.61
N GLU A 189 5.29 -6.62 -2.81
CA GLU A 189 4.70 -6.78 -4.14
C GLU A 189 4.89 -5.52 -4.99
N ILE A 190 4.69 -4.34 -4.38
CA ILE A 190 4.93 -3.05 -5.04
C ILE A 190 6.40 -2.92 -5.44
N GLU A 191 7.31 -3.25 -4.55
CA GLU A 191 8.76 -3.19 -4.79
C GLU A 191 9.15 -4.08 -5.97
N GLN A 192 8.80 -5.36 -5.93
CA GLN A 192 9.15 -6.31 -6.97
C GLN A 192 8.56 -5.92 -8.33
N ALA A 193 7.27 -5.59 -8.37
CA ALA A 193 6.62 -5.19 -9.61
C ALA A 193 7.21 -3.89 -10.18
N THR A 194 7.61 -2.95 -9.31
CA THR A 194 8.24 -1.70 -9.72
C THR A 194 9.65 -1.94 -10.29
N ILE A 195 10.46 -2.78 -9.63
CA ILE A 195 11.80 -3.13 -10.12
C ILE A 195 11.71 -3.81 -11.49
N ASP A 196 10.83 -4.79 -11.65
CA ASP A 196 10.70 -5.55 -12.89
C ASP A 196 10.24 -4.65 -14.06
N ALA A 197 9.23 -3.83 -13.83
CA ALA A 197 8.71 -2.93 -14.85
C ALA A 197 9.68 -1.79 -15.20
N ALA A 198 10.38 -1.23 -14.20
CA ALA A 198 11.41 -0.23 -14.42
C ALA A 198 12.61 -0.80 -15.19
N ASN A 199 13.09 -1.99 -14.82
CA ASN A 199 14.19 -2.67 -15.52
C ASN A 199 13.83 -2.95 -16.97
N GLY A 200 12.57 -3.26 -17.30
CA GLY A 200 12.11 -3.40 -18.68
C GLY A 200 12.33 -2.15 -19.54
N GLN A 201 12.29 -0.94 -18.93
CA GLN A 201 12.57 0.32 -19.62
C GLN A 201 14.06 0.70 -19.56
N LEU A 202 14.71 0.47 -18.44
CA LEU A 202 16.10 0.88 -18.17
C LEU A 202 17.12 0.05 -18.94
N VAL A 203 16.79 -1.18 -19.33
CA VAL A 203 17.67 -2.06 -20.12
C VAL A 203 18.12 -1.44 -21.43
N ALA A 204 17.31 -0.61 -22.05
CA ALA A 204 17.65 0.13 -23.25
C ALA A 204 18.82 1.11 -23.06
N TYR A 205 19.02 1.56 -21.82
CA TYR A 205 20.08 2.50 -21.42
C TYR A 205 21.21 1.81 -20.67
N GLY A 206 21.20 0.49 -20.58
CA GLY A 206 22.24 -0.28 -19.90
C GLY A 206 22.23 -0.16 -18.38
N VAL A 207 21.18 0.39 -17.78
CA VAL A 207 21.00 0.57 -16.33
C VAL A 207 20.11 -0.54 -15.80
N GLN A 208 20.42 -1.04 -14.61
CA GLN A 208 19.61 -2.03 -13.88
C GLN A 208 19.39 -1.57 -12.45
N LEU A 209 18.14 -1.51 -12.01
CA LEU A 209 17.80 -1.43 -10.61
C LEU A 209 18.03 -2.80 -9.95
N THR A 210 18.77 -2.81 -8.85
CA THR A 210 19.10 -4.05 -8.12
C THR A 210 18.16 -4.26 -6.94
N ARG A 211 17.78 -3.19 -6.26
CA ARG A 211 16.88 -3.21 -5.10
C ARG A 211 16.28 -1.83 -4.84
N MET A 212 15.17 -1.83 -4.12
CA MET A 212 14.63 -0.66 -3.44
C MET A 212 14.78 -0.84 -1.93
N GLY A 213 14.84 0.25 -1.18
CA GLY A 213 14.95 0.24 0.27
C GLY A 213 14.19 1.40 0.90
N ASN A 214 13.93 1.30 2.22
CA ASN A 214 13.23 2.33 2.98
C ASN A 214 11.97 2.88 2.29
N PHE A 215 11.30 1.99 1.56
CA PHE A 215 10.12 2.34 0.77
C PHE A 215 8.93 2.59 1.68
N ASP A 216 8.31 3.75 1.55
CA ASP A 216 7.11 4.11 2.29
C ASP A 216 6.13 4.87 1.40
N VAL A 217 4.84 4.59 1.59
CA VAL A 217 3.73 5.28 0.93
C VAL A 217 2.92 6.00 1.99
N ASN A 218 2.92 7.32 1.92
CA ASN A 218 2.28 8.17 2.92
C ASN A 218 1.13 8.98 2.33
N LEU A 219 0.22 9.31 3.22
CA LEU A 219 -0.81 10.32 3.00
C LEU A 219 -0.32 11.68 3.51
N SER A 220 -1.01 12.75 3.12
CA SER A 220 -0.90 14.00 3.89
C SER A 220 -1.39 13.76 5.32
N PRO A 221 -0.83 14.45 6.33
CA PRO A 221 -1.31 14.30 7.71
C PRO A 221 -2.82 14.57 7.85
N GLU A 222 -3.34 15.49 7.08
CA GLU A 222 -4.75 15.87 7.05
C GLU A 222 -5.60 14.73 6.47
N ASP A 223 -5.22 14.18 5.32
CA ASP A 223 -5.91 13.08 4.68
C ASP A 223 -5.86 11.81 5.54
N GLU A 224 -4.74 11.54 6.18
CA GLU A 224 -4.58 10.40 7.07
C GLU A 224 -5.52 10.50 8.27
N GLN A 225 -5.63 11.68 8.89
CA GLN A 225 -6.56 11.90 10.01
C GLN A 225 -8.01 11.73 9.58
N GLN A 226 -8.41 12.33 8.44
CA GLN A 226 -9.76 12.21 7.92
C GLN A 226 -10.12 10.76 7.60
N LEU A 227 -9.21 10.03 6.94
CA LEU A 227 -9.43 8.64 6.59
C LEU A 227 -9.54 7.74 7.83
N LYS A 228 -8.68 7.94 8.82
CA LYS A 228 -8.74 7.23 10.11
C LYS A 228 -10.03 7.53 10.86
N GLN A 229 -10.46 8.81 10.89
CA GLN A 229 -11.70 9.21 11.55
C GLN A 229 -12.90 8.54 10.88
N LEU A 230 -13.01 8.63 9.55
CA LEU A 230 -14.10 8.02 8.81
C LEU A 230 -14.12 6.49 8.94
N ALA A 231 -12.96 5.83 8.89
CA ALA A 231 -12.87 4.39 9.11
C ALA A 231 -13.33 3.99 10.51
N LYS A 232 -12.99 4.79 11.52
CA LYS A 232 -13.45 4.62 12.92
C LYS A 232 -14.97 4.80 13.02
N ASP A 233 -15.51 5.90 12.47
CA ASP A 233 -16.95 6.21 12.53
C ASP A 233 -17.78 5.15 11.80
N THR A 234 -17.30 4.67 10.66
CA THR A 234 -17.93 3.58 9.92
C THR A 234 -17.94 2.28 10.73
N SER A 235 -16.82 1.94 11.39
CA SER A 235 -16.73 0.75 12.24
C SER A 235 -17.66 0.85 13.44
N TYR A 236 -17.72 1.99 14.11
CA TYR A 236 -18.64 2.21 15.22
C TYR A 236 -20.10 2.20 14.80
N SER A 237 -20.43 2.79 13.65
CA SER A 237 -21.79 2.74 13.09
C SER A 237 -22.23 1.30 12.82
N GLN A 238 -21.34 0.46 12.27
CA GLN A 238 -21.62 -0.96 12.06
C GLN A 238 -21.81 -1.73 13.36
N LEU A 239 -20.95 -1.51 14.37
CA LEU A 239 -21.04 -2.12 15.69
C LEU A 239 -22.30 -1.70 16.43
N ALA A 240 -22.75 -0.45 16.29
CA ALA A 240 -23.98 0.07 16.89
C ALA A 240 -25.27 -0.41 16.19
N GLY A 241 -25.15 -1.17 15.09
CA GLY A 241 -26.32 -1.65 14.34
C GLY A 241 -26.93 -0.60 13.43
N GLY A 242 -26.18 0.43 13.06
CA GLY A 242 -26.53 1.47 12.10
C GLY A 242 -26.18 2.89 12.54
N PHE A 243 -26.11 3.80 11.57
CA PHE A 243 -25.71 5.20 11.79
C PHE A 243 -26.62 5.92 12.82
N GLN A 244 -27.93 5.63 12.86
CA GLN A 244 -28.87 6.27 13.77
C GLN A 244 -28.55 5.94 15.23
N ASN A 245 -28.22 4.69 15.53
CA ASN A 245 -27.85 4.25 16.88
C ASN A 245 -26.51 4.86 17.31
N TYR A 246 -25.57 4.94 16.40
CA TYR A 246 -24.28 5.58 16.62
C TYR A 246 -24.46 7.08 16.92
N ALA A 247 -25.19 7.79 16.07
CA ALA A 247 -25.47 9.22 16.25
C ALA A 247 -26.22 9.52 17.57
N ALA A 248 -27.16 8.65 17.98
CA ALA A 248 -27.85 8.77 19.26
C ALA A 248 -26.87 8.60 20.44
N GLY A 249 -25.92 7.67 20.34
CA GLY A 249 -24.86 7.47 21.34
C GLY A 249 -23.92 8.70 21.46
N GLU A 250 -23.49 9.25 20.34
CA GLU A 250 -22.64 10.46 20.30
C GLU A 250 -23.36 11.70 20.87
N MET A 251 -24.66 11.88 20.55
CA MET A 251 -25.46 12.94 21.14
C MET A 251 -25.62 12.77 22.69
N ALA A 252 -25.80 11.54 23.15
CA ALA A 252 -25.89 11.25 24.59
C ALA A 252 -24.58 11.54 25.31
N LEU A 253 -23.43 11.18 24.70
CA LEU A 253 -22.10 11.50 25.23
C LEU A 253 -21.82 13.01 25.23
N GLY A 254 -22.19 13.72 24.18
CA GLY A 254 -22.05 15.17 24.08
C GLY A 254 -22.90 15.90 25.15
N ALA A 255 -24.13 15.45 25.37
CA ALA A 255 -24.98 15.96 26.41
C ALA A 255 -24.41 15.71 27.82
N GLY A 256 -23.86 14.50 28.07
CA GLY A 256 -23.22 14.15 29.34
C GLY A 256 -21.97 15.00 29.63
N GLN A 257 -21.15 15.30 28.62
CA GLN A 257 -19.97 16.16 28.76
C GLN A 257 -20.34 17.64 28.97
N GLY A 258 -21.44 18.11 28.33
CA GLY A 258 -22.00 19.46 28.57
C GLY A 258 -22.43 19.65 30.00
N MET A 259 -23.12 18.66 30.59
CA MET A 259 -23.55 18.68 32.01
C MET A 259 -22.36 18.67 32.98
N ALA A 260 -21.31 17.91 32.68
CA ALA A 260 -20.11 17.80 33.53
C ALA A 260 -19.30 19.12 33.57
N LYS A 261 -19.45 20.01 32.57
CA LYS A 261 -18.77 21.32 32.50
C LYS A 261 -19.55 22.49 33.11
N GLY A 262 -20.69 22.23 33.82
CA GLY A 262 -21.37 23.24 34.62
C GLY A 262 -22.32 24.15 33.84
N GLY A 263 -22.93 23.71 32.77
CA GLY A 263 -23.97 24.43 32.04
C GLY A 263 -25.27 24.51 32.81
N GLY A 264 -25.81 25.72 32.98
CA GLY A 264 -27.01 25.99 33.79
C GLY A 264 -28.30 25.49 33.14
N ALA A 265 -29.41 25.67 33.84
CA ALA A 265 -30.76 25.14 33.64
C ALA A 265 -31.39 25.26 32.22
N ALA A 266 -30.74 25.89 31.25
CA ALA A 266 -31.21 25.95 29.86
C ALA A 266 -30.97 24.65 29.07
N ASP A 267 -30.07 23.77 29.55
CA ASP A 267 -29.69 22.53 28.85
C ASP A 267 -30.68 21.38 29.00
N GLY A 268 -31.53 21.45 30.02
CA GLY A 268 -32.61 20.47 30.24
C GLY A 268 -33.67 20.46 29.13
N ALA A 269 -33.93 21.63 28.54
CA ALA A 269 -34.86 21.76 27.41
C ALA A 269 -34.35 21.12 26.12
N PHE A 270 -33.02 21.13 25.90
CA PHE A 270 -32.39 20.54 24.75
C PHE A 270 -32.38 18.99 24.81
N LEU A 271 -32.19 18.43 26.00
CA LEU A 271 -32.31 16.97 26.23
C LEU A 271 -33.73 16.46 25.98
N GLY A 272 -34.76 17.19 26.46
CA GLY A 272 -36.18 16.87 26.22
C GLY A 272 -36.53 16.93 24.72
N ALA A 273 -36.00 17.93 23.99
CA ALA A 273 -36.21 18.06 22.55
C ALA A 273 -35.45 16.95 21.75
N GLY A 274 -34.25 16.58 22.16
CA GLY A 274 -33.47 15.52 21.52
C GLY A 274 -34.10 14.14 21.62
N PHE A 275 -34.60 13.77 22.81
CA PHE A 275 -35.31 12.51 23.02
C PHE A 275 -36.71 12.53 22.36
N GLY A 276 -37.38 13.68 22.34
CA GLY A 276 -38.67 13.85 21.64
C GLY A 276 -38.53 13.70 20.12
N LEU A 277 -37.47 14.23 19.53
CA LEU A 277 -37.16 14.07 18.09
C LEU A 277 -36.79 12.61 17.72
N ALA A 278 -35.99 11.95 18.55
CA ALA A 278 -35.60 10.55 18.29
C ALA A 278 -36.81 9.60 18.34
N SER A 279 -37.75 9.82 19.28
CA SER A 279 -38.99 9.05 19.35
C SER A 279 -39.97 9.37 18.23
N ALA A 280 -40.04 10.62 17.76
CA ALA A 280 -40.86 11.02 16.62
C ALA A 280 -40.33 10.42 15.28
N PHE A 281 -39.02 10.40 15.06
CA PHE A 281 -38.45 9.77 13.88
C PHE A 281 -38.59 8.24 13.89
N GLY A 282 -38.47 7.60 15.07
CA GLY A 282 -38.70 6.16 15.21
C GLY A 282 -40.17 5.78 14.93
N ALA A 283 -41.14 6.57 15.37
CA ALA A 283 -42.54 6.34 15.09
C ALA A 283 -42.90 6.55 13.60
N GLN A 284 -42.27 7.53 12.94
CA GLN A 284 -42.49 7.79 11.51
C GLN A 284 -41.92 6.69 10.63
N GLN A 285 -40.77 6.11 11.01
CA GLN A 285 -40.16 5.00 10.29
C GLN A 285 -40.95 3.70 10.45
N ALA A 286 -41.53 3.45 11.65
CA ALA A 286 -42.39 2.31 11.88
C ALA A 286 -43.70 2.42 11.05
N GLN A 287 -44.28 3.63 10.91
CA GLN A 287 -45.44 3.87 10.04
C GLN A 287 -45.09 3.68 8.55
N ALA A 288 -43.91 4.12 8.11
CA ALA A 288 -43.46 3.92 6.71
C ALA A 288 -43.27 2.43 6.38
N GLN A 289 -42.74 1.64 7.29
CA GLN A 289 -42.59 0.19 7.10
C GLN A 289 -43.97 -0.53 7.09
N GLN A 290 -44.89 -0.12 7.92
CA GLN A 290 -46.26 -0.67 7.89
C GLN A 290 -47.00 -0.31 6.60
N ALA A 291 -46.80 0.92 6.07
CA ALA A 291 -47.37 1.32 4.78
C ALA A 291 -46.79 0.53 3.60
N GLN A 292 -45.50 0.24 3.60
CA GLN A 292 -44.87 -0.59 2.58
C GLN A 292 -45.34 -2.05 2.64
N GLN A 293 -45.51 -2.61 3.83
CA GLN A 293 -46.03 -3.96 4.00
C GLN A 293 -47.50 -4.05 3.55
N ALA A 294 -48.30 -3.02 3.83
CA ALA A 294 -49.68 -2.96 3.36
C ALA A 294 -49.80 -2.84 1.84
N GLN A 295 -48.91 -2.08 1.19
CA GLN A 295 -48.84 -2.00 -0.28
C GLN A 295 -48.38 -3.31 -0.92
N ALA A 296 -47.39 -3.98 -0.33
CA ALA A 296 -46.93 -5.29 -0.80
C ALA A 296 -48.03 -6.35 -0.67
N ALA A 297 -48.82 -6.33 0.40
CA ALA A 297 -49.97 -7.20 0.61
C ALA A 297 -51.08 -6.95 -0.41
N GLN A 298 -51.34 -5.68 -0.78
CA GLN A 298 -52.29 -5.32 -1.82
C GLN A 298 -51.88 -5.75 -3.22
N GLN A 299 -50.57 -5.64 -3.54
CA GLN A 299 -50.03 -6.11 -4.82
C GLN A 299 -50.04 -7.63 -4.94
N ALA A 300 -49.79 -8.35 -3.84
CA ALA A 300 -49.90 -9.80 -3.82
C ALA A 300 -51.35 -10.28 -4.01
N ALA A 301 -52.33 -9.56 -3.40
CA ALA A 301 -53.75 -9.86 -3.60
C ALA A 301 -54.26 -9.60 -5.03
N ALA A 302 -53.66 -8.64 -5.72
CA ALA A 302 -53.97 -8.34 -7.12
C ALA A 302 -53.43 -9.36 -8.14
N GLN A 303 -52.40 -10.14 -7.78
CA GLN A 303 -51.84 -11.18 -8.64
C GLN A 303 -52.57 -12.53 -8.59
N TYR A 304 -53.36 -12.78 -7.51
CA TYR A 304 -54.21 -13.94 -7.38
C TYR A 304 -55.65 -13.53 -7.64
N GLY A 305 -56.04 -13.48 -8.92
CA GLY A 305 -57.38 -13.16 -9.35
C GLY A 305 -58.39 -14.18 -8.80
N VAL A 306 -59.20 -13.74 -7.78
CA VAL A 306 -60.35 -14.49 -7.31
C VAL A 306 -61.63 -13.80 -7.81
N PRO A 307 -62.54 -14.50 -8.52
CA PRO A 307 -63.78 -13.89 -9.02
C PRO A 307 -64.77 -13.58 -7.89
N TYR A 308 -65.38 -12.42 -7.98
CA TYR A 308 -66.42 -11.96 -7.04
C TYR A 308 -67.65 -12.90 -7.07
N GLY A 309 -67.94 -13.59 -5.94
CA GLY A 309 -69.19 -14.25 -5.67
C GLY A 309 -69.86 -13.61 -4.48
N GLN A 310 -71.13 -13.23 -4.61
CA GLN A 310 -71.99 -12.56 -3.59
C GLN A 310 -72.23 -13.45 -2.38
N GLY A 311 -72.17 -12.86 -1.16
CA GLY A 311 -72.99 -13.31 -0.04
C GLY A 311 -72.24 -13.62 1.24
N ALA A 312 -72.51 -12.77 2.26
CA ALA A 312 -72.48 -12.85 3.69
C ALA A 312 -71.48 -11.95 4.41
N PRO A 313 -71.86 -11.28 5.52
CA PRO A 313 -71.00 -10.35 6.25
C PRO A 313 -69.89 -11.10 6.97
N TYR A 314 -68.68 -10.96 6.43
CA TYR A 314 -67.46 -11.51 7.05
C TYR A 314 -67.00 -10.57 8.14
N ALA A 315 -66.86 -11.07 9.35
CA ALA A 315 -66.11 -10.45 10.42
C ALA A 315 -64.66 -10.23 9.95
N PRO A 316 -64.02 -9.10 10.28
CA PRO A 316 -62.63 -8.87 9.89
C PRO A 316 -61.73 -10.00 10.42
N PRO A 317 -60.83 -10.54 9.58
CA PRO A 317 -59.86 -11.52 10.07
C PRO A 317 -59.01 -10.87 11.15
N GLN A 318 -58.95 -11.50 12.30
CA GLN A 318 -57.97 -11.17 13.35
C GLN A 318 -56.57 -11.25 12.70
N PRO A 319 -55.71 -10.28 12.97
CA PRO A 319 -54.32 -10.36 12.48
C PRO A 319 -53.70 -11.69 12.96
N PRO A 320 -52.91 -12.37 12.12
CA PRO A 320 -52.23 -13.57 12.54
C PRO A 320 -51.42 -13.25 13.77
N SER A 321 -51.66 -13.98 14.86
CA SER A 321 -50.88 -13.94 16.07
C SER A 321 -49.44 -13.98 15.72
N GLN A 322 -48.69 -12.91 16.03
CA GLN A 322 -47.24 -12.91 15.97
C GLN A 322 -46.74 -14.19 16.64
N PRO A 323 -45.73 -14.87 16.11
CA PRO A 323 -45.07 -15.93 16.83
C PRO A 323 -44.65 -15.32 18.17
N GLN A 324 -45.23 -15.78 19.26
CA GLN A 324 -44.78 -15.42 20.59
C GLN A 324 -43.29 -15.71 20.62
N ALA A 325 -42.46 -14.68 20.71
CA ALA A 325 -41.06 -14.84 21.02
C ALA A 325 -41.00 -15.71 22.26
N SER A 326 -40.48 -16.92 22.13
CA SER A 326 -40.27 -17.81 23.25
C SER A 326 -39.48 -17.04 24.29
N SER A 327 -40.12 -16.76 25.44
CA SER A 327 -39.49 -16.03 26.53
C SER A 327 -38.32 -16.86 27.03
N GLY A 328 -37.11 -16.38 26.78
CA GLY A 328 -35.88 -16.98 27.27
C GLY A 328 -35.71 -16.74 28.78
N PRO A 329 -34.57 -17.17 29.36
CA PRO A 329 -34.34 -17.13 30.80
C PRO A 329 -34.29 -15.69 31.33
N VAL A 330 -34.91 -15.45 32.48
CA VAL A 330 -34.79 -14.22 33.23
C VAL A 330 -33.50 -14.24 34.03
N CYS A 331 -32.73 -13.18 33.98
CA CYS A 331 -31.47 -13.06 34.71
C CYS A 331 -31.74 -12.97 36.22
N ALA A 332 -31.14 -13.85 37.03
CA ALA A 332 -31.29 -13.85 38.49
C ALA A 332 -30.67 -12.59 39.16
N SER A 333 -29.71 -11.94 38.53
CA SER A 333 -29.03 -10.77 39.09
C SER A 333 -29.70 -9.43 38.81
N CYS A 334 -30.27 -9.22 37.61
CA CYS A 334 -30.87 -7.93 37.22
C CYS A 334 -32.32 -8.03 36.75
N GLN A 335 -32.91 -9.24 36.76
CA GLN A 335 -34.27 -9.54 36.34
C GLN A 335 -34.62 -9.20 34.89
N ALA A 336 -33.62 -8.91 34.07
CA ALA A 336 -33.81 -8.67 32.63
C ALA A 336 -34.21 -9.97 31.93
N GLN A 337 -35.24 -9.90 31.06
CA GLN A 337 -35.65 -11.01 30.21
C GLN A 337 -34.71 -11.12 28.99
N ASN A 338 -34.27 -12.33 28.67
CA ASN A 338 -33.29 -12.58 27.62
C ASN A 338 -33.89 -13.44 26.50
N PRO A 339 -33.37 -13.39 25.28
CA PRO A 339 -33.81 -14.27 24.22
C PRO A 339 -33.57 -15.75 24.54
N ALA A 340 -34.38 -16.63 23.96
CA ALA A 340 -34.19 -18.07 24.12
C ALA A 340 -32.80 -18.49 23.62
N GLY A 341 -32.02 -19.23 24.41
CA GLY A 341 -30.65 -19.66 24.09
C GLY A 341 -29.57 -18.65 24.42
N ALA A 342 -29.87 -17.51 25.05
CA ALA A 342 -28.86 -16.55 25.51
C ALA A 342 -27.96 -17.17 26.58
N LYS A 343 -26.64 -17.17 26.35
CA LYS A 343 -25.64 -17.68 27.31
C LYS A 343 -25.23 -16.62 28.34
N PHE A 344 -25.42 -15.34 28.02
CA PHE A 344 -25.16 -14.20 28.92
C PHE A 344 -26.33 -13.24 28.94
N CYS A 345 -26.53 -12.56 30.07
CA CYS A 345 -27.57 -11.56 30.20
C CYS A 345 -27.26 -10.28 29.42
N MET A 346 -28.17 -9.84 28.57
CA MET A 346 -28.04 -8.61 27.78
C MET A 346 -27.99 -7.34 28.66
N GLY A 347 -28.54 -7.39 29.89
CA GLY A 347 -28.59 -6.22 30.76
C GLY A 347 -27.35 -6.04 31.65
N CYS A 348 -26.79 -7.12 32.19
CA CYS A 348 -25.72 -7.03 33.17
C CYS A 348 -24.46 -7.90 32.82
N GLY A 349 -24.50 -8.65 31.72
CA GLY A 349 -23.38 -9.51 31.31
C GLY A 349 -23.23 -10.81 32.09
N GLN A 350 -24.09 -11.08 33.09
CA GLN A 350 -24.04 -12.30 33.90
C GLN A 350 -24.35 -13.53 33.04
N ALA A 351 -23.60 -14.62 33.23
CA ALA A 351 -23.89 -15.88 32.55
C ALA A 351 -25.27 -16.44 32.92
N LEU A 352 -26.09 -16.76 31.92
CA LEU A 352 -27.46 -17.24 32.06
C LEU A 352 -27.55 -18.76 31.89
N ALA A 353 -26.63 -19.37 31.14
CA ALA A 353 -26.60 -20.81 31.00
C ALA A 353 -25.68 -21.41 32.06
N PRO A 354 -26.11 -22.46 32.77
CA PRO A 354 -25.23 -23.25 33.61
C PRO A 354 -24.12 -23.84 32.69
N ALA A 355 -22.89 -23.83 33.18
CA ALA A 355 -21.79 -24.43 32.44
C ALA A 355 -22.08 -25.91 32.16
N VAL A 356 -22.15 -26.28 30.91
CA VAL A 356 -22.32 -27.68 30.50
C VAL A 356 -21.07 -28.44 30.94
N GLN A 357 -21.26 -29.45 31.81
CA GLN A 357 -20.19 -30.32 32.25
C GLN A 357 -20.11 -31.55 31.33
N HIS A 358 -18.91 -31.97 30.98
CA HIS A 358 -18.69 -33.19 30.24
C HIS A 358 -18.04 -34.23 31.15
N CYS A 359 -18.41 -35.50 30.99
CA CYS A 359 -17.76 -36.60 31.69
C CYS A 359 -16.31 -36.71 31.31
N THR A 360 -15.40 -36.75 32.27
CA THR A 360 -13.95 -36.85 32.04
C THR A 360 -13.52 -38.17 31.45
N GLU A 361 -14.34 -39.24 31.62
CA GLU A 361 -14.02 -40.58 31.15
C GLU A 361 -14.57 -40.87 29.74
N CYS A 362 -15.77 -40.37 29.40
CA CYS A 362 -16.42 -40.73 28.13
C CYS A 362 -16.89 -39.52 27.30
N GLY A 363 -16.66 -38.27 27.76
CA GLY A 363 -17.03 -37.06 27.03
C GLY A 363 -18.54 -36.78 26.92
N THR A 364 -19.40 -37.58 27.54
CA THR A 364 -20.87 -37.38 27.51
C THR A 364 -21.24 -36.08 28.19
N GLU A 365 -22.11 -35.31 27.58
CA GLU A 365 -22.66 -34.07 28.11
C GLU A 365 -23.55 -34.35 29.31
N LEU A 366 -23.35 -33.62 30.43
CA LEU A 366 -23.99 -33.85 31.68
C LEU A 366 -24.75 -32.63 32.16
N PRO A 367 -25.97 -32.78 32.68
CA PRO A 367 -26.65 -31.66 33.32
C PRO A 367 -25.89 -31.20 34.58
N PRO A 368 -25.98 -29.94 34.97
CA PRO A 368 -25.20 -29.32 36.06
C PRO A 368 -25.37 -30.00 37.43
N SER A 369 -26.48 -30.74 37.62
CA SER A 369 -26.80 -31.47 38.85
C SER A 369 -26.52 -32.97 38.80
N ALA A 370 -25.83 -33.45 37.78
CA ALA A 370 -25.56 -34.85 37.63
C ALA A 370 -24.48 -35.33 38.61
N HIS A 371 -24.80 -36.32 39.44
CA HIS A 371 -23.86 -37.00 40.34
C HIS A 371 -23.19 -38.22 39.70
N PHE A 372 -23.78 -38.74 38.63
CA PHE A 372 -23.24 -39.88 37.85
C PHE A 372 -23.44 -39.64 36.37
N CYS A 373 -22.50 -40.12 35.57
CA CYS A 373 -22.57 -40.05 34.11
C CYS A 373 -23.60 -41.07 33.60
N SER A 374 -24.57 -40.62 32.81
CA SER A 374 -25.57 -41.47 32.18
C SER A 374 -25.00 -42.36 31.06
N GLY A 375 -23.81 -42.05 30.51
CA GLY A 375 -23.17 -42.81 29.45
C GLY A 375 -22.26 -43.94 29.95
N CYS A 376 -21.48 -43.71 31.02
CA CYS A 376 -20.50 -44.68 31.50
C CYS A 376 -20.65 -45.05 32.99
N GLY A 377 -21.58 -44.45 33.73
CA GLY A 377 -21.82 -44.73 35.13
C GLY A 377 -20.79 -44.13 36.10
N THR A 378 -19.77 -43.42 35.63
CA THR A 378 -18.74 -42.80 36.47
C THR A 378 -19.34 -41.68 37.32
N ARG A 379 -18.92 -41.60 38.58
CA ARG A 379 -19.34 -40.54 39.50
C ARG A 379 -18.71 -39.23 39.07
N VAL A 380 -19.52 -38.18 38.88
CA VAL A 380 -19.14 -36.84 38.43
C VAL A 380 -19.38 -35.86 39.55
N GLY A 381 -18.34 -35.22 40.01
CA GLY A 381 -18.40 -34.14 40.99
C GLY A 381 -18.29 -34.56 42.46
N SER A 382 -17.37 -33.94 43.12
CA SER A 382 -17.34 -33.65 44.54
C SER A 382 -17.42 -32.16 44.72
#